data_c42309b19836be2e1040e62f3c7b4adb
#
_entry.id   c42309b19836be2e1040e62f3c7b4adb
#
_cell.length_a   1.000
_cell.length_b   1.000
_cell.length_c   1.000
_cell.angle_alpha   90.00
_cell.angle_beta   90.00
_cell.angle_gamma   90.00
#
_symmetry.space_group_name_H-M   'P 1'
#
loop_
_entity.id
_entity.type
_entity.pdbx_description
1 polymer ?
#
loop_
_entity_poly.entity_id
_entity_poly.type
_entity_poly.pdbx_seq_one_letter_code
_entity_poly.pdbx_strand_id
1 'polypeptide(L)'
;MNILIIEPYYTGSHRQWAEGYKKFSRHNIKIISMEGRFWKWRMHGGAITMAKAFNNLDWKPDCILATDMIDLSTFISLTKDKCYKIPIYIYFHENQLSYPWSPNDRDLINNRNEHYGFINYTSALAADKIFFNSKFHLEIFIKSLKKFLKQFPDNNELDSIQLINHKSYPIYLGLDYSKFNNIKVKKFRAPLILWNHRWEYDKNPEEFFLTLKKLKDEGLVFKLAVLGENFSSSPNIFNKAKKTFKNEIVHWGYVSHQQEYAKWLHKADILPVTSNQDFFGISIMEAIYCNTWPILPKRLAYPELIPEKLHKKFFYENNDSLFSMLKWSINNLDKVRKINLKTIAAKYDWTRVSQVYDEIFNKKI
;
A
#
# COMPACT_ATOMS: atom_id res chain seq x y z
N MET A 1 6.29 26.66 -2.80
CA MET A 1 5.73 26.66 -1.42
C MET A 1 6.62 25.86 -0.50
N ASN A 2 6.54 26.15 0.79
CA ASN A 2 7.12 25.36 1.86
C ASN A 2 6.08 24.35 2.37
N ILE A 3 6.29 23.07 2.17
CA ILE A 3 5.38 22.01 2.62
C ILE A 3 6.02 21.23 3.76
N LEU A 4 5.31 21.11 4.88
CA LEU A 4 5.74 20.28 6.00
C LEU A 4 5.02 18.95 5.97
N ILE A 5 5.75 17.85 5.78
CA ILE A 5 5.21 16.50 5.94
C ILE A 5 5.40 16.06 7.39
N ILE A 6 4.32 15.55 8.01
CA ILE A 6 4.33 14.97 9.35
C ILE A 6 4.04 13.47 9.23
N GLU A 7 5.06 12.64 9.50
CA GLU A 7 5.00 11.19 9.31
C GLU A 7 5.44 10.45 10.60
N PRO A 8 4.50 10.08 11.46
CA PRO A 8 4.84 9.39 12.71
C PRO A 8 5.29 7.94 12.54
N TYR A 9 5.04 7.33 11.36
CA TYR A 9 5.37 5.93 11.08
C TYR A 9 6.32 5.80 9.89
N TYR A 10 7.53 6.39 10.03
CA TYR A 10 8.49 6.57 8.95
C TYR A 10 9.27 5.30 8.61
N THR A 11 8.63 4.38 7.88
CA THR A 11 9.21 3.12 7.39
C THR A 11 8.50 2.65 6.13
N GLY A 12 9.04 1.66 5.44
CA GLY A 12 8.40 0.99 4.29
C GLY A 12 7.83 1.96 3.26
N SER A 13 6.56 1.80 2.93
CA SER A 13 5.83 2.61 1.94
C SER A 13 5.65 4.07 2.37
N HIS A 14 5.46 4.34 3.66
CA HIS A 14 5.33 5.69 4.21
C HIS A 14 6.61 6.52 3.97
N ARG A 15 7.77 5.94 4.32
CA ARG A 15 9.06 6.59 4.07
C ARG A 15 9.31 6.78 2.57
N GLN A 16 9.04 5.76 1.76
CA GLN A 16 9.24 5.84 0.31
C GLN A 16 8.37 6.93 -0.32
N TRP A 17 7.14 7.10 0.14
CA TRP A 17 6.24 8.14 -0.31
C TRP A 17 6.75 9.53 0.09
N ALA A 18 7.06 9.75 1.36
CA ALA A 18 7.50 11.05 1.86
C ALA A 18 8.82 11.51 1.20
N GLU A 19 9.82 10.62 1.12
CA GLU A 19 11.10 10.91 0.45
C GLU A 19 10.94 11.04 -1.07
N GLY A 20 10.06 10.23 -1.68
CA GLY A 20 9.74 10.33 -3.10
C GLY A 20 9.14 11.68 -3.43
N TYR A 21 8.10 12.11 -2.71
CA TYR A 21 7.51 13.42 -2.95
C TYR A 21 8.52 14.54 -2.72
N LYS A 22 9.31 14.49 -1.65
CA LYS A 22 10.37 15.47 -1.39
C LYS A 22 11.40 15.55 -2.52
N LYS A 23 11.79 14.41 -3.11
CA LYS A 23 12.79 14.32 -4.17
C LYS A 23 12.29 14.89 -5.51
N PHE A 24 11.02 14.66 -5.85
CA PHE A 24 10.48 14.94 -7.19
C PHE A 24 9.58 16.18 -7.27
N SER A 25 9.15 16.73 -6.15
CA SER A 25 8.35 17.97 -6.08
C SER A 25 9.19 19.20 -6.43
N ARG A 26 8.51 20.20 -6.98
CA ARG A 26 9.05 21.56 -7.18
C ARG A 26 8.95 22.41 -5.92
N HIS A 27 8.33 21.91 -4.87
CA HIS A 27 8.17 22.60 -3.60
C HIS A 27 9.36 22.34 -2.66
N ASN A 28 9.57 23.23 -1.69
CA ASN A 28 10.52 23.04 -0.61
C ASN A 28 9.86 22.20 0.47
N ILE A 29 10.22 20.92 0.56
CA ILE A 29 9.60 19.96 1.46
C ILE A 29 10.50 19.65 2.64
N LYS A 30 9.99 19.84 3.85
CA LYS A 30 10.58 19.38 5.10
C LYS A 30 9.76 18.24 5.69
N ILE A 31 10.41 17.24 6.27
CA ILE A 31 9.77 16.09 6.91
C ILE A 31 10.11 16.09 8.39
N ILE A 32 9.09 16.00 9.24
CA ILE A 32 9.22 15.65 10.65
C ILE A 32 8.68 14.23 10.82
N SER A 33 9.48 13.34 11.42
CA SER A 33 9.15 11.93 11.47
C SER A 33 9.54 11.26 12.78
N MET A 34 8.94 10.09 13.02
CA MET A 34 9.34 9.13 14.06
C MET A 34 9.65 7.79 13.40
N GLU A 35 10.47 6.95 14.06
CA GLU A 35 10.72 5.59 13.57
C GLU A 35 9.43 4.80 13.34
N GLY A 36 9.37 4.03 12.26
CA GLY A 36 8.22 3.21 11.88
C GLY A 36 8.12 1.92 12.69
N ARG A 37 7.81 2.04 13.96
CA ARG A 37 7.56 0.94 14.90
C ARG A 37 6.45 1.32 15.88
N PHE A 38 5.79 0.31 16.48
CA PHE A 38 4.74 0.53 17.46
C PHE A 38 3.60 1.42 16.91
N TRP A 39 3.04 1.07 15.76
CA TRP A 39 2.04 1.86 15.04
C TRP A 39 0.86 2.32 15.92
N LYS A 40 0.39 1.45 16.83
CA LYS A 40 -0.67 1.77 17.78
C LYS A 40 -0.29 2.97 18.67
N TRP A 41 0.96 2.97 19.14
CA TRP A 41 1.47 4.10 19.94
C TRP A 41 1.69 5.35 19.09
N ARG A 42 2.05 5.20 17.81
CA ARG A 42 2.15 6.36 16.90
C ARG A 42 0.81 7.06 16.73
N MET A 43 -0.27 6.31 16.54
CA MET A 43 -1.61 6.87 16.42
C MET A 43 -2.06 7.66 17.66
N HIS A 44 -1.64 7.25 18.86
CA HIS A 44 -1.95 7.99 20.10
C HIS A 44 -0.89 9.03 20.45
N GLY A 45 0.26 8.57 20.88
CA GLY A 45 1.31 9.42 21.43
C GLY A 45 2.13 10.18 20.38
N GLY A 46 2.04 9.79 19.12
CA GLY A 46 2.77 10.43 18.02
C GLY A 46 2.47 11.92 17.90
N ALA A 47 1.21 12.30 18.07
CA ALA A 47 0.78 13.70 18.01
C ALA A 47 1.55 14.62 18.99
N ILE A 48 1.77 14.15 20.21
CA ILE A 48 2.48 14.92 21.25
C ILE A 48 3.94 15.15 20.82
N THR A 49 4.61 14.10 20.37
CA THR A 49 6.00 14.17 19.91
C THR A 49 6.14 15.05 18.67
N MET A 50 5.25 14.91 17.70
CA MET A 50 5.24 15.71 16.49
C MET A 50 4.94 17.19 16.78
N ALA A 51 4.00 17.47 17.69
CA ALA A 51 3.70 18.84 18.12
C ALA A 51 4.90 19.51 18.77
N LYS A 52 5.62 18.80 19.66
CA LYS A 52 6.87 19.32 20.27
C LYS A 52 7.91 19.63 19.18
N ALA A 53 8.12 18.72 18.24
CA ALA A 53 9.06 18.92 17.14
C ALA A 53 8.66 20.10 16.25
N PHE A 54 7.38 20.24 15.92
CA PHE A 54 6.86 21.34 15.13
C PHE A 54 6.98 22.68 15.86
N ASN A 55 6.64 22.75 17.14
CA ASN A 55 6.75 23.99 17.94
C ASN A 55 8.19 24.50 18.03
N ASN A 56 9.17 23.60 18.07
CA ASN A 56 10.61 23.93 18.09
C ASN A 56 11.20 24.17 16.69
N LEU A 57 10.42 24.01 15.62
CA LEU A 57 10.90 24.16 14.26
C LEU A 57 11.05 25.66 13.91
N ASP A 58 12.25 26.11 13.64
CA ASP A 58 12.50 27.46 13.10
C ASP A 58 12.37 27.45 11.57
N TRP A 59 11.15 27.24 11.09
CA TRP A 59 10.79 27.22 9.67
C TRP A 59 9.27 27.29 9.53
N LYS A 60 8.79 28.18 8.68
CA LYS A 60 7.36 28.41 8.49
C LYS A 60 6.86 27.66 7.24
N PRO A 61 5.98 26.67 7.39
CA PRO A 61 5.31 26.05 6.27
C PRO A 61 4.17 26.90 5.72
N ASP A 62 3.94 26.81 4.42
CA ASP A 62 2.74 27.34 3.76
C ASP A 62 1.55 26.37 3.89
N CYS A 63 1.82 25.09 4.04
CA CYS A 63 0.83 24.07 4.40
C CYS A 63 1.49 22.88 5.13
N ILE A 64 0.67 22.13 5.86
CA ILE A 64 1.05 20.90 6.57
C ILE A 64 0.34 19.72 5.88
N LEU A 65 1.09 18.66 5.60
CA LEU A 65 0.59 17.38 5.08
C LEU A 65 0.90 16.28 6.10
N ALA A 66 -0.07 15.93 6.91
CA ALA A 66 0.03 14.84 7.87
C ALA A 66 -0.36 13.50 7.23
N THR A 67 0.06 12.39 7.83
CA THR A 67 -0.37 11.05 7.43
C THR A 67 -1.35 10.43 8.43
N ASP A 68 -1.97 9.32 8.07
CA ASP A 68 -3.02 8.65 8.84
C ASP A 68 -2.59 8.08 10.19
N MET A 69 -1.28 7.95 10.44
CA MET A 69 -0.72 7.39 11.68
C MET A 69 -0.58 8.44 12.80
N ILE A 70 -1.41 9.48 12.80
CA ILE A 70 -1.44 10.52 13.83
C ILE A 70 -2.86 10.80 14.31
N ASP A 71 -3.02 11.16 15.58
CA ASP A 71 -4.17 11.93 16.04
C ASP A 71 -3.99 13.40 15.66
N LEU A 72 -4.53 13.76 14.48
CA LEU A 72 -4.40 15.10 13.93
C LEU A 72 -5.12 16.14 14.79
N SER A 73 -6.23 15.79 15.41
CA SER A 73 -6.99 16.69 16.30
C SER A 73 -6.17 17.10 17.49
N THR A 74 -5.50 16.14 18.13
CA THR A 74 -4.56 16.38 19.23
C THR A 74 -3.35 17.23 18.77
N PHE A 75 -2.78 16.91 17.59
CA PHE A 75 -1.67 17.69 17.04
C PHE A 75 -2.06 19.15 16.83
N ILE A 76 -3.21 19.43 16.21
CA ILE A 76 -3.71 20.80 15.99
C ILE A 76 -3.91 21.53 17.29
N SER A 77 -4.54 20.88 18.29
CA SER A 77 -4.76 21.47 19.62
C SER A 77 -3.46 21.90 20.31
N LEU A 78 -2.41 21.05 20.23
CA LEU A 78 -1.11 21.31 20.86
C LEU A 78 -0.23 22.31 20.09
N THR A 79 -0.61 22.66 18.87
CA THR A 79 0.15 23.57 17.99
C THR A 79 -0.66 24.78 17.53
N LYS A 80 -1.84 25.00 18.10
CA LYS A 80 -2.84 25.99 17.67
C LYS A 80 -2.28 27.38 17.37
N ASP A 81 -1.35 27.87 18.21
CA ASP A 81 -0.79 29.21 18.06
C ASP A 81 0.15 29.31 16.83
N LYS A 82 0.87 28.22 16.53
CA LYS A 82 1.83 28.14 15.43
C LYS A 82 1.20 27.72 14.11
N CYS A 83 0.20 26.84 14.14
CA CYS A 83 -0.49 26.37 12.94
C CYS A 83 -1.68 27.26 12.53
N TYR A 84 -1.97 28.34 13.27
CA TYR A 84 -3.05 29.26 12.95
C TYR A 84 -2.95 29.79 11.51
N LYS A 85 -4.00 29.63 10.75
CA LYS A 85 -4.10 29.98 9.31
C LYS A 85 -3.19 29.18 8.36
N ILE A 86 -2.54 28.12 8.82
CA ILE A 86 -1.80 27.21 7.94
C ILE A 86 -2.76 26.08 7.54
N PRO A 87 -3.04 25.89 6.23
CA PRO A 87 -3.85 24.77 5.75
C PRO A 87 -3.24 23.42 6.18
N ILE A 88 -4.07 22.52 6.71
CA ILE A 88 -3.64 21.22 7.20
C ILE A 88 -4.38 20.14 6.44
N TYR A 89 -3.63 19.31 5.72
CA TYR A 89 -4.12 18.20 4.92
C TYR A 89 -3.71 16.88 5.54
N ILE A 90 -4.49 15.82 5.28
CA ILE A 90 -4.16 14.47 5.71
C ILE A 90 -4.12 13.53 4.50
N TYR A 91 -3.09 12.67 4.44
CA TYR A 91 -2.92 11.63 3.44
C TYR A 91 -3.05 10.26 4.09
N PHE A 92 -4.04 9.48 3.64
CA PHE A 92 -4.28 8.13 4.12
C PHE A 92 -3.50 7.12 3.26
N HIS A 93 -2.50 6.48 3.87
CA HIS A 93 -1.84 5.29 3.34
C HIS A 93 -2.66 4.03 3.63
N GLU A 94 -3.25 3.98 4.82
CA GLU A 94 -4.20 2.97 5.28
C GLU A 94 -5.25 3.63 6.19
N ASN A 95 -6.23 2.86 6.65
CA ASN A 95 -7.19 3.32 7.65
C ASN A 95 -7.61 2.18 8.56
N GLN A 96 -7.87 2.47 9.82
CA GLN A 96 -8.22 1.48 10.83
C GLN A 96 -9.72 1.16 10.89
N LEU A 97 -10.54 1.80 10.07
CA LEU A 97 -11.96 1.49 9.91
C LEU A 97 -12.20 0.26 9.03
N SER A 98 -11.31 0.02 8.06
CA SER A 98 -11.48 -1.06 7.07
C SER A 98 -10.30 -2.01 6.96
N TYR A 99 -9.16 -1.72 7.60
CA TYR A 99 -8.04 -2.66 7.63
C TYR A 99 -8.40 -3.90 8.45
N PRO A 100 -8.19 -5.12 7.93
CA PRO A 100 -8.53 -6.33 8.67
C PRO A 100 -7.58 -6.52 9.87
N TRP A 101 -8.14 -6.75 11.03
CA TRP A 101 -7.38 -7.05 12.23
C TRP A 101 -6.78 -8.45 12.19
N SER A 102 -5.57 -8.59 12.72
CA SER A 102 -5.03 -9.91 12.99
C SER A 102 -5.90 -10.65 14.01
N PRO A 103 -6.29 -11.91 13.74
CA PRO A 103 -7.11 -12.67 14.69
C PRO A 103 -6.48 -12.81 16.08
N ASN A 104 -5.15 -12.69 16.17
CA ASN A 104 -4.37 -12.83 17.40
C ASN A 104 -4.06 -11.47 18.06
N ASP A 105 -4.62 -10.37 17.54
CA ASP A 105 -4.36 -9.05 18.11
C ASP A 105 -5.09 -8.86 19.46
N ARG A 106 -4.32 -8.43 20.47
CA ARG A 106 -4.82 -8.26 21.85
C ARG A 106 -5.95 -7.23 21.94
N ASP A 107 -5.90 -6.16 21.14
CA ASP A 107 -6.93 -5.12 21.18
C ASP A 107 -8.25 -5.65 20.59
N LEU A 108 -8.18 -6.48 19.55
CA LEU A 108 -9.36 -7.16 19.01
C LEU A 108 -9.96 -8.13 20.02
N ILE A 109 -9.11 -8.97 20.65
CA ILE A 109 -9.54 -9.95 21.67
C ILE A 109 -10.22 -9.25 22.88
N ASN A 110 -9.74 -8.06 23.25
CA ASN A 110 -10.25 -7.29 24.38
C ASN A 110 -11.31 -6.24 24.01
N ASN A 111 -11.82 -6.25 22.78
CA ASN A 111 -12.77 -5.25 22.24
C ASN A 111 -12.28 -3.79 22.41
N ARG A 112 -10.98 -3.56 22.16
CA ARG A 112 -10.34 -2.24 22.30
C ARG A 112 -9.81 -1.69 20.97
N ASN A 113 -10.27 -2.21 19.86
CA ASN A 113 -9.75 -1.88 18.53
C ASN A 113 -10.43 -0.67 17.87
N GLU A 114 -11.59 -0.25 18.33
CA GLU A 114 -12.39 0.76 17.63
C GLU A 114 -11.86 2.18 17.73
N HIS A 115 -11.12 2.50 18.79
CA HIS A 115 -10.59 3.85 19.00
C HIS A 115 -9.57 4.30 17.93
N TYR A 116 -8.87 3.38 17.26
CA TYR A 116 -7.99 3.72 16.13
C TYR A 116 -8.80 4.20 14.91
N GLY A 117 -9.94 3.58 14.66
CA GLY A 117 -10.92 4.04 13.67
C GLY A 117 -11.49 5.41 14.03
N PHE A 118 -11.73 5.67 15.32
CA PHE A 118 -12.19 6.97 15.81
C PHE A 118 -11.13 8.07 15.60
N ILE A 119 -9.84 7.77 15.84
CA ILE A 119 -8.73 8.69 15.55
C ILE A 119 -8.70 9.04 14.05
N ASN A 120 -8.84 8.05 13.15
CA ASN A 120 -8.91 8.33 11.72
C ASN A 120 -10.12 9.22 11.36
N TYR A 121 -11.28 8.99 11.97
CA TYR A 121 -12.49 9.79 11.77
C TYR A 121 -12.29 11.25 12.21
N THR A 122 -11.84 11.48 13.45
CA THR A 122 -11.63 12.83 13.99
C THR A 122 -10.52 13.57 13.26
N SER A 123 -9.45 12.87 12.85
CA SER A 123 -8.38 13.42 12.02
C SER A 123 -8.91 13.85 10.64
N ALA A 124 -9.79 13.04 10.04
CA ALA A 124 -10.43 13.40 8.79
C ALA A 124 -11.35 14.63 8.94
N LEU A 125 -12.07 14.75 10.07
CA LEU A 125 -12.89 15.94 10.33
C LEU A 125 -12.04 17.20 10.51
N ALA A 126 -10.91 17.09 11.20
CA ALA A 126 -10.05 18.23 11.53
C ALA A 126 -9.24 18.76 10.34
N ALA A 127 -8.96 17.92 9.34
CA ALA A 127 -8.19 18.32 8.15
C ALA A 127 -9.01 19.22 7.21
N ASP A 128 -8.37 20.17 6.52
CA ASP A 128 -8.99 21.00 5.47
C ASP A 128 -9.24 20.18 4.19
N LYS A 129 -8.34 19.24 3.85
CA LYS A 129 -8.50 18.30 2.74
C LYS A 129 -7.98 16.92 3.14
N ILE A 130 -8.55 15.92 2.51
CA ILE A 130 -8.26 14.51 2.79
C ILE A 130 -7.84 13.85 1.48
N PHE A 131 -6.70 13.14 1.49
CA PHE A 131 -6.20 12.42 0.34
C PHE A 131 -6.13 10.92 0.64
N PHE A 132 -6.52 10.13 -0.35
CA PHE A 132 -6.45 8.68 -0.28
C PHE A 132 -5.60 8.16 -1.45
N ASN A 133 -4.82 7.11 -1.20
CA ASN A 133 -3.91 6.55 -2.21
C ASN A 133 -4.62 5.82 -3.38
N SER A 134 -5.95 5.65 -3.31
CA SER A 134 -6.77 5.09 -4.38
C SER A 134 -8.24 5.51 -4.23
N LYS A 135 -9.02 5.39 -5.29
CA LYS A 135 -10.47 5.60 -5.26
C LYS A 135 -11.15 4.52 -4.39
N PHE A 136 -10.71 3.26 -4.52
CA PHE A 136 -11.16 2.17 -3.66
C PHE A 136 -10.96 2.51 -2.18
N HIS A 137 -9.80 3.05 -1.80
CA HIS A 137 -9.51 3.41 -0.41
C HIS A 137 -10.49 4.46 0.13
N LEU A 138 -10.75 5.52 -0.66
CA LEU A 138 -11.74 6.53 -0.31
C LEU A 138 -13.13 5.91 -0.14
N GLU A 139 -13.59 5.13 -1.11
CA GLU A 139 -14.91 4.50 -1.09
C GLU A 139 -15.11 3.56 0.12
N ILE A 140 -14.10 2.73 0.42
CA ILE A 140 -14.19 1.81 1.55
C ILE A 140 -14.10 2.54 2.89
N PHE A 141 -13.33 3.63 2.99
CA PHE A 141 -13.29 4.48 4.17
C PHE A 141 -14.67 5.07 4.48
N ILE A 142 -15.31 5.72 3.50
CA ILE A 142 -16.66 6.32 3.65
C ILE A 142 -17.70 5.26 4.01
N LYS A 143 -17.67 4.10 3.35
CA LYS A 143 -18.58 2.98 3.66
C LYS A 143 -18.38 2.45 5.07
N SER A 144 -17.14 2.26 5.50
CA SER A 144 -16.81 1.74 6.83
C SER A 144 -17.12 2.77 7.92
N LEU A 145 -16.87 4.05 7.65
CA LEU A 145 -17.21 5.13 8.56
C LEU A 145 -18.72 5.17 8.86
N LYS A 146 -19.56 5.02 7.84
CA LYS A 146 -21.03 4.95 8.05
C LYS A 146 -21.42 3.79 8.95
N LYS A 147 -20.79 2.62 8.78
CA LYS A 147 -21.04 1.46 9.64
C LYS A 147 -20.57 1.71 11.07
N PHE A 148 -19.38 2.32 11.21
CA PHE A 148 -18.76 2.64 12.48
C PHE A 148 -19.59 3.62 13.31
N LEU A 149 -20.01 4.75 12.71
CA LEU A 149 -20.76 5.78 13.42
C LEU A 149 -22.14 5.29 13.90
N LYS A 150 -22.79 4.37 13.18
CA LYS A 150 -24.06 3.76 13.59
C LYS A 150 -24.00 2.91 14.86
N GLN A 151 -22.81 2.61 15.37
CA GLN A 151 -22.62 1.82 16.59
C GLN A 151 -22.78 2.68 17.86
N PHE A 152 -22.65 4.00 17.74
CA PHE A 152 -22.80 4.90 18.87
C PHE A 152 -24.30 5.03 19.26
N PRO A 153 -24.60 5.13 20.57
CA PRO A 153 -25.97 5.04 21.07
C PRO A 153 -26.84 6.24 20.69
N ASP A 154 -26.22 7.43 20.53
CA ASP A 154 -26.89 8.68 20.16
C ASP A 154 -25.91 9.60 19.44
N ASN A 155 -26.38 10.74 18.91
CA ASN A 155 -25.55 11.75 18.26
C ASN A 155 -24.52 11.14 17.29
N ASN A 156 -24.98 10.24 16.41
CA ASN A 156 -24.14 9.43 15.53
C ASN A 156 -23.37 10.24 14.48
N GLU A 157 -23.66 11.54 14.34
CA GLU A 157 -22.97 12.49 13.44
C GLU A 157 -22.88 12.00 11.98
N LEU A 158 -23.94 11.35 11.48
CA LEU A 158 -23.95 10.74 10.14
C LEU A 158 -23.83 11.77 9.00
N ASP A 159 -24.23 13.01 9.22
CA ASP A 159 -24.07 14.14 8.30
C ASP A 159 -22.59 14.54 8.12
N SER A 160 -21.75 14.31 9.13
CA SER A 160 -20.31 14.54 9.05
C SER A 160 -19.64 13.73 7.92
N ILE A 161 -20.25 12.59 7.53
CA ILE A 161 -19.76 11.76 6.40
C ILE A 161 -19.79 12.56 5.10
N GLN A 162 -20.82 13.37 4.88
CA GLN A 162 -20.91 14.21 3.68
C GLN A 162 -19.85 15.30 3.69
N LEU A 163 -19.57 15.91 4.85
CA LEU A 163 -18.49 16.89 5.02
C LEU A 163 -17.12 16.26 4.70
N ILE A 164 -16.84 15.08 5.23
CA ILE A 164 -15.59 14.36 4.95
C ILE A 164 -15.49 14.01 3.47
N ASN A 165 -16.55 13.44 2.88
CA ASN A 165 -16.56 13.04 1.47
C ASN A 165 -16.32 14.22 0.53
N HIS A 166 -16.91 15.40 0.82
CA HIS A 166 -16.78 16.61 0.00
C HIS A 166 -15.33 17.10 -0.11
N LYS A 167 -14.54 16.95 0.95
CA LYS A 167 -13.13 17.36 1.00
C LYS A 167 -12.13 16.24 0.77
N SER A 168 -12.60 15.06 0.32
CA SER A 168 -11.80 13.86 0.07
C SER A 168 -11.50 13.65 -1.41
N TYR A 169 -10.24 13.35 -1.74
CA TYR A 169 -9.78 13.18 -3.11
C TYR A 169 -8.85 11.96 -3.22
N PRO A 170 -8.98 11.11 -4.25
CA PRO A 170 -7.99 10.08 -4.53
C PRO A 170 -6.75 10.73 -5.18
N ILE A 171 -5.58 10.50 -4.58
CA ILE A 171 -4.28 10.88 -5.14
C ILE A 171 -3.36 9.67 -5.04
N TYR A 172 -3.05 9.07 -6.19
CA TYR A 172 -2.25 7.85 -6.22
C TYR A 172 -0.84 8.03 -5.67
N LEU A 173 -0.27 6.94 -5.19
CA LEU A 173 1.14 6.90 -4.77
C LEU A 173 2.06 7.08 -5.97
N GLY A 174 3.11 7.86 -5.79
CA GLY A 174 4.24 7.88 -6.71
C GLY A 174 5.23 6.77 -6.38
N LEU A 175 5.86 6.23 -7.42
CA LEU A 175 6.86 5.18 -7.33
C LEU A 175 8.15 5.62 -8.05
N ASP A 176 9.30 5.40 -7.44
CA ASP A 176 10.59 5.65 -8.09
C ASP A 176 11.00 4.40 -8.88
N TYR A 177 10.67 4.39 -10.17
CA TYR A 177 11.03 3.27 -11.05
C TYR A 177 12.44 3.33 -11.59
N SER A 178 13.20 4.40 -11.36
CA SER A 178 14.60 4.53 -11.83
C SER A 178 15.47 3.37 -11.33
N LYS A 179 15.16 2.87 -10.14
CA LYS A 179 15.82 1.73 -9.47
C LYS A 179 15.69 0.39 -10.21
N PHE A 180 14.72 0.27 -11.13
CA PHE A 180 14.48 -0.93 -11.93
C PHE A 180 14.97 -0.80 -13.37
N ASN A 181 15.51 0.34 -13.77
CA ASN A 181 16.01 0.53 -15.13
C ASN A 181 17.41 -0.10 -15.31
N ASN A 182 17.73 -0.45 -16.56
CA ASN A 182 19.05 -0.93 -16.99
C ASN A 182 19.51 -2.24 -16.29
N ILE A 183 18.60 -3.04 -15.77
CA ILE A 183 18.91 -4.32 -15.14
C ILE A 183 18.78 -5.44 -16.16
N LYS A 184 19.90 -6.06 -16.47
CA LYS A 184 19.95 -7.24 -17.35
C LYS A 184 19.99 -8.51 -16.50
N VAL A 185 19.10 -9.45 -16.78
CA VAL A 185 19.04 -10.76 -16.11
C VAL A 185 18.89 -11.88 -17.13
N LYS A 186 19.41 -13.04 -16.79
CA LYS A 186 19.11 -14.29 -17.51
C LYS A 186 17.86 -14.90 -16.87
N LYS A 187 16.79 -15.09 -17.63
CA LYS A 187 15.57 -15.77 -17.18
C LYS A 187 15.79 -17.28 -17.08
N PHE A 188 15.03 -17.94 -16.20
CA PHE A 188 15.03 -19.40 -16.12
C PHE A 188 14.37 -20.01 -17.38
N ARG A 189 14.71 -21.26 -17.70
CA ARG A 189 14.06 -21.98 -18.79
C ARG A 189 12.58 -22.22 -18.47
N ALA A 190 12.29 -22.71 -17.28
CA ALA A 190 10.92 -22.83 -16.75
C ALA A 190 10.40 -21.45 -16.27
N PRO A 191 9.07 -21.21 -16.31
CA PRO A 191 8.48 -19.98 -15.80
C PRO A 191 8.80 -19.77 -14.31
N LEU A 192 9.17 -18.54 -13.93
CA LEU A 192 9.39 -18.16 -12.56
C LEU A 192 8.12 -17.49 -12.01
N ILE A 193 7.50 -18.13 -11.05
CA ILE A 193 6.37 -17.59 -10.28
C ILE A 193 6.93 -16.82 -9.08
N LEU A 194 6.41 -15.63 -8.86
CA LEU A 194 6.88 -14.69 -7.84
C LEU A 194 5.82 -14.50 -6.74
N TRP A 195 6.27 -14.53 -5.50
CA TRP A 195 5.62 -13.92 -4.34
C TRP A 195 6.50 -12.78 -3.85
N ASN A 196 5.98 -11.53 -3.85
CA ASN A 196 6.72 -10.35 -3.41
C ASN A 196 5.98 -9.52 -2.35
N HIS A 197 5.13 -10.16 -1.57
CA HIS A 197 4.40 -9.57 -0.47
C HIS A 197 5.03 -9.93 0.89
N ARG A 198 4.71 -9.16 1.94
CA ARG A 198 5.00 -9.53 3.32
C ARG A 198 4.36 -10.89 3.64
N TRP A 199 4.95 -11.63 4.55
CA TRP A 199 4.43 -12.94 4.94
C TRP A 199 3.36 -12.78 6.02
N GLU A 200 2.23 -12.22 5.63
CA GLU A 200 1.12 -11.90 6.51
C GLU A 200 -0.19 -12.53 6.03
N TYR A 201 -1.13 -12.68 6.97
CA TYR A 201 -2.43 -13.31 6.74
C TYR A 201 -3.29 -12.57 5.71
N ASP A 202 -3.18 -11.24 5.65
CA ASP A 202 -3.95 -10.39 4.74
C ASP A 202 -3.55 -10.56 3.27
N LYS A 203 -2.38 -11.17 3.00
CA LYS A 203 -1.93 -11.52 1.64
C LYS A 203 -2.44 -12.88 1.17
N ASN A 204 -3.16 -13.62 2.04
CA ASN A 204 -3.77 -14.91 1.74
C ASN A 204 -2.79 -15.93 1.11
N PRO A 205 -1.69 -16.23 1.81
CA PRO A 205 -0.68 -17.17 1.29
C PRO A 205 -1.23 -18.60 1.15
N GLU A 206 -2.29 -18.94 1.86
CA GLU A 206 -2.98 -20.23 1.77
C GLU A 206 -3.49 -20.48 0.34
N GLU A 207 -4.25 -19.54 -0.22
CA GLU A 207 -4.80 -19.64 -1.58
C GLU A 207 -3.67 -19.74 -2.62
N PHE A 208 -2.61 -18.93 -2.45
CA PHE A 208 -1.45 -18.94 -3.33
C PHE A 208 -0.78 -20.33 -3.35
N PHE A 209 -0.38 -20.86 -2.19
CA PHE A 209 0.35 -22.13 -2.14
C PHE A 209 -0.53 -23.33 -2.45
N LEU A 210 -1.82 -23.32 -2.10
CA LEU A 210 -2.76 -24.39 -2.47
C LEU A 210 -2.95 -24.46 -4.00
N THR A 211 -3.04 -23.30 -4.66
CA THR A 211 -3.16 -23.26 -6.11
C THR A 211 -1.89 -23.75 -6.80
N LEU A 212 -0.70 -23.37 -6.30
CA LEU A 212 0.57 -23.88 -6.83
C LEU A 212 0.72 -25.39 -6.59
N LYS A 213 0.21 -25.90 -5.46
CA LYS A 213 0.22 -27.36 -5.21
C LYS A 213 -0.62 -28.12 -6.23
N LYS A 214 -1.83 -27.64 -6.56
CA LYS A 214 -2.67 -28.23 -7.62
C LYS A 214 -1.94 -28.27 -8.96
N LEU A 215 -1.27 -27.16 -9.35
CA LEU A 215 -0.50 -27.09 -10.60
C LEU A 215 0.66 -28.11 -10.60
N LYS A 216 1.38 -28.26 -9.48
CA LYS A 216 2.44 -29.25 -9.34
C LYS A 216 1.91 -30.68 -9.42
N ASP A 217 0.78 -30.96 -8.75
CA ASP A 217 0.13 -32.28 -8.76
C ASP A 217 -0.35 -32.66 -10.18
N GLU A 218 -0.69 -31.68 -11.04
CA GLU A 218 -0.95 -31.87 -12.46
C GLU A 218 0.31 -31.97 -13.35
N GLY A 219 1.50 -31.98 -12.75
CA GLY A 219 2.78 -32.15 -13.47
C GLY A 219 3.30 -30.89 -14.17
N LEU A 220 2.76 -29.69 -13.90
CA LEU A 220 3.28 -28.46 -14.47
C LEU A 220 4.64 -28.10 -13.88
N VAL A 221 5.57 -27.72 -14.76
CA VAL A 221 6.94 -27.35 -14.38
C VAL A 221 7.07 -25.83 -14.24
N PHE A 222 7.48 -25.39 -13.08
CA PHE A 222 7.76 -23.97 -12.77
C PHE A 222 8.87 -23.82 -11.74
N LYS A 223 9.39 -22.61 -11.59
CA LYS A 223 10.27 -22.20 -10.48
C LYS A 223 9.53 -21.21 -9.59
N LEU A 224 9.93 -21.13 -8.33
CA LEU A 224 9.27 -20.33 -7.30
C LEU A 224 10.28 -19.44 -6.57
N ALA A 225 10.04 -18.12 -6.60
CA ALA A 225 10.73 -17.16 -5.75
C ALA A 225 9.73 -16.58 -4.75
N VAL A 226 10.01 -16.76 -3.46
CA VAL A 226 9.20 -16.20 -2.37
C VAL A 226 10.04 -15.13 -1.68
N LEU A 227 9.74 -13.88 -2.01
CA LEU A 227 10.34 -12.70 -1.41
C LEU A 227 9.47 -12.21 -0.26
N GLY A 228 9.84 -11.08 0.33
CA GLY A 228 9.05 -10.37 1.32
C GLY A 228 9.52 -10.58 2.74
N GLU A 229 9.17 -9.62 3.56
CA GLU A 229 9.54 -9.57 4.96
C GLU A 229 8.83 -10.68 5.75
N ASN A 230 9.60 -11.37 6.58
CA ASN A 230 9.15 -12.46 7.41
C ASN A 230 9.18 -12.02 8.88
N PHE A 231 8.04 -12.04 9.53
CA PHE A 231 7.88 -11.73 10.94
C PHE A 231 7.74 -13.00 11.78
N SER A 232 8.00 -12.90 13.08
CA SER A 232 7.83 -14.02 14.03
C SER A 232 6.42 -14.61 14.06
N SER A 233 5.42 -13.84 13.64
CA SER A 233 4.00 -14.21 13.56
C SER A 233 3.55 -14.65 12.16
N SER A 234 4.46 -14.94 11.25
CA SER A 234 4.10 -15.34 9.88
C SER A 234 3.26 -16.62 9.84
N PRO A 235 2.27 -16.72 8.93
CA PRO A 235 1.42 -17.90 8.78
C PRO A 235 2.22 -19.18 8.58
N ASN A 236 1.82 -20.28 9.26
CA ASN A 236 2.52 -21.56 9.21
C ASN A 236 2.54 -22.21 7.82
N ILE A 237 1.69 -21.76 6.92
CA ILE A 237 1.65 -22.24 5.53
C ILE A 237 3.00 -22.06 4.82
N PHE A 238 3.78 -21.00 5.15
CA PHE A 238 5.12 -20.81 4.58
C PHE A 238 6.06 -21.95 4.92
N ASN A 239 6.04 -22.47 6.16
CA ASN A 239 6.86 -23.60 6.56
C ASN A 239 6.47 -24.89 5.83
N LYS A 240 5.16 -25.13 5.66
CA LYS A 240 4.64 -26.27 4.89
C LYS A 240 5.03 -26.14 3.42
N ALA A 241 4.84 -24.96 2.82
CA ALA A 241 5.16 -24.68 1.42
C ALA A 241 6.64 -24.85 1.12
N LYS A 242 7.55 -24.42 2.03
CA LYS A 242 9.00 -24.61 1.87
C LYS A 242 9.38 -26.08 1.69
N LYS A 243 8.70 -26.96 2.40
CA LYS A 243 8.90 -28.43 2.27
C LYS A 243 8.30 -28.96 0.96
N THR A 244 7.06 -28.56 0.65
CA THR A 244 6.31 -29.02 -0.53
C THR A 244 6.98 -28.64 -1.85
N PHE A 245 7.54 -27.42 -1.93
CA PHE A 245 8.13 -26.85 -3.15
C PHE A 245 9.66 -26.86 -3.14
N LYS A 246 10.30 -27.75 -2.36
CA LYS A 246 11.77 -27.81 -2.21
C LYS A 246 12.52 -27.79 -3.56
N ASN A 247 12.01 -28.45 -4.58
CA ASN A 247 12.66 -28.58 -5.89
C ASN A 247 12.36 -27.41 -6.85
N GLU A 248 11.27 -26.70 -6.61
CA GLU A 248 10.83 -25.54 -7.40
C GLU A 248 11.46 -24.24 -6.89
N ILE A 249 11.74 -24.14 -5.59
CA ILE A 249 12.25 -22.94 -4.93
C ILE A 249 13.63 -22.57 -5.45
N VAL A 250 13.78 -21.33 -5.93
CA VAL A 250 15.06 -20.72 -6.32
C VAL A 250 15.45 -19.55 -5.41
N HIS A 251 14.50 -19.03 -4.64
CA HIS A 251 14.73 -18.05 -3.58
C HIS A 251 13.64 -18.15 -2.52
N TRP A 252 14.03 -17.95 -1.24
CA TRP A 252 13.10 -17.99 -0.12
C TRP A 252 13.55 -17.06 1.00
N GLY A 253 12.82 -15.97 1.20
CA GLY A 253 13.05 -14.99 2.27
C GLY A 253 13.22 -13.56 1.78
N TYR A 254 13.44 -12.67 2.73
CA TYR A 254 13.59 -11.24 2.48
C TYR A 254 14.84 -10.91 1.70
N VAL A 255 14.72 -9.95 0.79
CA VAL A 255 15.83 -9.40 0.01
C VAL A 255 16.08 -7.95 0.45
N SER A 256 17.14 -7.73 1.22
CA SER A 256 17.46 -6.43 1.80
C SER A 256 18.03 -5.43 0.79
N HIS A 257 18.79 -5.92 -0.20
CA HIS A 257 19.44 -5.08 -1.20
C HIS A 257 18.50 -4.77 -2.37
N GLN A 258 18.24 -3.49 -2.59
CA GLN A 258 17.33 -3.01 -3.64
C GLN A 258 17.69 -3.52 -5.05
N GLN A 259 18.97 -3.56 -5.40
CA GLN A 259 19.40 -4.08 -6.71
C GLN A 259 19.09 -5.57 -6.88
N GLU A 260 19.23 -6.36 -5.81
CA GLU A 260 18.92 -7.78 -5.86
C GLU A 260 17.41 -8.01 -5.95
N TYR A 261 16.61 -7.24 -5.20
CA TYR A 261 15.16 -7.22 -5.34
C TYR A 261 14.73 -6.91 -6.79
N ALA A 262 15.32 -5.88 -7.38
CA ALA A 262 15.05 -5.51 -8.77
C ALA A 262 15.41 -6.63 -9.76
N LYS A 263 16.52 -7.34 -9.56
CA LYS A 263 16.88 -8.52 -10.37
C LYS A 263 15.82 -9.63 -10.26
N TRP A 264 15.27 -9.88 -9.08
CA TRP A 264 14.21 -10.87 -8.91
C TRP A 264 12.94 -10.49 -9.65
N LEU A 265 12.51 -9.22 -9.60
CA LEU A 265 11.37 -8.74 -10.38
C LEU A 265 11.59 -8.93 -11.89
N HIS A 266 12.78 -8.61 -12.40
CA HIS A 266 13.12 -8.83 -13.83
C HIS A 266 13.24 -10.31 -14.20
N LYS A 267 13.65 -11.20 -13.28
CA LYS A 267 13.69 -12.64 -13.53
C LYS A 267 12.29 -13.26 -13.54
N ALA A 268 11.36 -12.70 -12.78
CA ALA A 268 10.01 -13.22 -12.65
C ALA A 268 9.24 -13.17 -13.97
N ASP A 269 8.41 -14.16 -14.19
CA ASP A 269 7.52 -14.24 -15.34
C ASP A 269 6.07 -14.01 -14.96
N ILE A 270 5.62 -14.55 -13.82
CA ILE A 270 4.21 -14.54 -13.39
C ILE A 270 4.12 -14.09 -11.93
N LEU A 271 3.22 -13.16 -11.65
CA LEU A 271 2.88 -12.69 -10.31
C LEU A 271 1.41 -12.98 -10.02
N PRO A 272 1.08 -14.11 -9.41
CA PRO A 272 -0.25 -14.34 -8.87
C PRO A 272 -0.40 -13.59 -7.54
N VAL A 273 -1.47 -12.83 -7.42
CA VAL A 273 -1.79 -12.05 -6.22
C VAL A 273 -3.07 -12.60 -5.61
N THR A 274 -3.01 -12.92 -4.31
CA THR A 274 -4.15 -13.49 -3.57
C THR A 274 -4.63 -12.59 -2.44
N SER A 275 -4.06 -11.39 -2.31
CA SER A 275 -4.30 -10.45 -1.21
C SER A 275 -5.80 -10.18 -0.95
N ASN A 276 -6.16 -10.19 0.34
CA ASN A 276 -7.46 -9.76 0.84
C ASN A 276 -7.45 -8.29 1.28
N GLN A 277 -6.26 -7.67 1.36
CA GLN A 277 -6.10 -6.27 1.69
C GLN A 277 -4.92 -5.65 0.94
N ASP A 278 -5.22 -4.61 0.18
CA ASP A 278 -4.30 -3.65 -0.42
C ASP A 278 -5.07 -2.39 -0.78
N PHE A 279 -4.60 -1.24 -0.34
CA PHE A 279 -5.17 0.04 -0.73
C PHE A 279 -4.57 0.60 -2.03
N PHE A 280 -3.41 0.07 -2.46
CA PHE A 280 -2.79 0.42 -3.73
C PHE A 280 -2.06 -0.78 -4.37
N GLY A 281 -1.12 -1.42 -3.68
CA GLY A 281 -0.33 -2.55 -4.20
C GLY A 281 0.99 -2.13 -4.85
N ILE A 282 1.85 -1.44 -4.10
CA ILE A 282 3.17 -0.95 -4.56
C ILE A 282 4.00 -2.07 -5.19
N SER A 283 4.17 -3.19 -4.49
CA SER A 283 4.99 -4.32 -4.95
C SER A 283 4.48 -4.94 -6.26
N ILE A 284 3.15 -4.89 -6.47
CA ILE A 284 2.51 -5.36 -7.69
C ILE A 284 2.87 -4.44 -8.87
N MET A 285 2.76 -3.12 -8.65
CA MET A 285 3.09 -2.15 -9.69
C MET A 285 4.59 -2.14 -10.04
N GLU A 286 5.48 -2.40 -9.06
CA GLU A 286 6.90 -2.60 -9.29
C GLU A 286 7.17 -3.83 -10.19
N ALA A 287 6.50 -4.96 -9.92
CA ALA A 287 6.62 -6.16 -10.72
C ALA A 287 6.06 -5.96 -12.16
N ILE A 288 4.91 -5.30 -12.29
CA ILE A 288 4.32 -4.94 -13.60
C ILE A 288 5.28 -4.04 -14.38
N TYR A 289 5.94 -3.07 -13.73
CA TYR A 289 6.96 -2.23 -14.38
C TYR A 289 8.13 -3.03 -14.93
N CYS A 290 8.49 -4.13 -14.26
CA CYS A 290 9.53 -5.08 -14.70
C CYS A 290 9.02 -6.12 -15.72
N ASN A 291 7.80 -5.94 -16.28
CA ASN A 291 7.14 -6.85 -17.23
C ASN A 291 6.79 -8.23 -16.65
N THR A 292 6.61 -8.36 -15.35
CA THR A 292 6.06 -9.57 -14.74
C THR A 292 4.56 -9.63 -14.99
N TRP A 293 4.06 -10.73 -15.55
CA TRP A 293 2.66 -10.96 -15.88
C TRP A 293 1.80 -11.05 -14.61
N PRO A 294 0.88 -10.11 -14.36
CA PRO A 294 0.06 -10.14 -13.17
C PRO A 294 -1.16 -11.05 -13.35
N ILE A 295 -1.54 -11.78 -12.30
CA ILE A 295 -2.82 -12.45 -12.17
C ILE A 295 -3.45 -11.94 -10.88
N LEU A 296 -4.44 -11.07 -10.99
CA LEU A 296 -4.96 -10.24 -9.91
C LEU A 296 -6.40 -10.66 -9.54
N PRO A 297 -6.79 -10.62 -8.27
CA PRO A 297 -8.19 -10.77 -7.92
C PRO A 297 -8.99 -9.52 -8.34
N LYS A 298 -10.20 -9.71 -8.83
CA LYS A 298 -11.09 -8.60 -9.24
C LYS A 298 -11.70 -7.92 -8.01
N ARG A 299 -10.85 -7.40 -7.14
CA ARG A 299 -11.21 -6.71 -5.88
C ARG A 299 -10.16 -5.68 -5.51
N LEU A 300 -10.42 -4.94 -4.42
CA LEU A 300 -9.54 -3.92 -3.86
C LEU A 300 -9.26 -2.79 -4.87
N ALA A 301 -8.07 -2.18 -4.80
CA ALA A 301 -7.66 -1.13 -5.73
C ALA A 301 -7.24 -1.64 -7.13
N TYR A 302 -7.06 -2.95 -7.32
CA TYR A 302 -6.47 -3.48 -8.56
C TYR A 302 -7.23 -3.14 -9.84
N PRO A 303 -8.60 -3.18 -9.88
CA PRO A 303 -9.35 -2.84 -11.09
C PRO A 303 -9.11 -1.40 -11.58
N GLU A 304 -8.90 -0.44 -10.67
CA GLU A 304 -8.62 0.95 -11.07
C GLU A 304 -7.17 1.18 -11.53
N LEU A 305 -6.24 0.31 -11.11
CA LEU A 305 -4.83 0.42 -11.47
C LEU A 305 -4.52 -0.12 -12.87
N ILE A 306 -5.32 -1.05 -13.36
CA ILE A 306 -5.14 -1.73 -14.65
C ILE A 306 -6.16 -1.21 -15.66
N PRO A 307 -5.77 -0.87 -16.90
CA PRO A 307 -6.72 -0.46 -17.93
C PRO A 307 -7.82 -1.49 -18.17
N GLU A 308 -9.07 -1.05 -18.25
CA GLU A 308 -10.27 -1.92 -18.35
C GLU A 308 -10.17 -2.93 -19.49
N LYS A 309 -9.62 -2.53 -20.65
CA LYS A 309 -9.40 -3.43 -21.81
C LYS A 309 -8.52 -4.64 -21.52
N LEU A 310 -7.78 -4.61 -20.39
CA LEU A 310 -6.89 -5.70 -19.95
C LEU A 310 -7.50 -6.53 -18.81
N HIS A 311 -8.69 -6.18 -18.31
CA HIS A 311 -9.29 -6.86 -17.16
C HIS A 311 -9.52 -8.35 -17.46
N LYS A 312 -10.09 -8.70 -18.61
CA LYS A 312 -10.30 -10.11 -19.00
C LYS A 312 -9.00 -10.93 -19.04
N LYS A 313 -7.86 -10.25 -19.18
CA LYS A 313 -6.55 -10.88 -19.31
C LYS A 313 -5.84 -11.10 -17.98
N PHE A 314 -6.07 -10.23 -17.00
CA PHE A 314 -5.31 -10.21 -15.78
C PHE A 314 -6.13 -10.46 -14.50
N PHE A 315 -7.47 -10.42 -14.57
CA PHE A 315 -8.29 -10.58 -13.37
C PHE A 315 -8.97 -11.94 -13.32
N TYR A 316 -8.88 -12.55 -12.13
CA TYR A 316 -9.64 -13.73 -11.75
C TYR A 316 -10.73 -13.37 -10.73
N GLU A 317 -11.79 -14.19 -10.67
CA GLU A 317 -12.94 -13.99 -9.77
C GLU A 317 -13.02 -15.02 -8.65
N ASN A 318 -12.43 -16.22 -8.86
CA ASN A 318 -12.43 -17.32 -7.90
C ASN A 318 -11.20 -18.22 -8.11
N ASN A 319 -11.04 -19.23 -7.23
CA ASN A 319 -9.88 -20.12 -7.23
C ASN A 319 -9.74 -20.93 -8.53
N ASP A 320 -10.83 -21.30 -9.17
CA ASP A 320 -10.80 -22.06 -10.42
C ASP A 320 -10.30 -21.19 -11.58
N SER A 321 -10.72 -19.94 -11.63
CA SER A 321 -10.20 -18.98 -12.61
C SER A 321 -8.74 -18.60 -12.33
N LEU A 322 -8.32 -18.46 -11.07
CA LEU A 322 -6.91 -18.30 -10.70
C LEU A 322 -6.05 -19.46 -11.20
N PHE A 323 -6.50 -20.69 -10.92
CA PHE A 323 -5.82 -21.91 -11.36
C PHE A 323 -5.72 -21.98 -12.89
N SER A 324 -6.82 -21.74 -13.58
CA SER A 324 -6.88 -21.77 -15.05
C SER A 324 -5.97 -20.73 -15.69
N MET A 325 -5.93 -19.50 -15.15
CA MET A 325 -5.06 -18.43 -15.64
C MET A 325 -3.59 -18.73 -15.38
N LEU A 326 -3.24 -19.30 -14.24
CA LEU A 326 -1.88 -19.75 -13.94
C LEU A 326 -1.44 -20.86 -14.89
N LYS A 327 -2.27 -21.89 -15.06
CA LYS A 327 -2.01 -23.00 -15.99
C LYS A 327 -1.81 -22.50 -17.43
N TRP A 328 -2.67 -21.58 -17.87
CA TRP A 328 -2.52 -20.95 -19.19
C TRP A 328 -1.18 -20.19 -19.30
N SER A 329 -0.82 -19.39 -18.28
CA SER A 329 0.40 -18.57 -18.29
C SER A 329 1.67 -19.43 -18.31
N ILE A 330 1.69 -20.53 -17.58
CA ILE A 330 2.79 -21.50 -17.59
C ILE A 330 2.95 -22.12 -18.98
N ASN A 331 1.85 -22.56 -19.59
CA ASN A 331 1.84 -23.22 -20.90
C ASN A 331 2.07 -22.25 -22.08
N ASN A 332 1.91 -20.94 -21.87
CA ASN A 332 2.09 -19.90 -22.89
C ASN A 332 3.21 -18.90 -22.54
N LEU A 333 4.30 -19.41 -21.98
CA LEU A 333 5.40 -18.59 -21.46
C LEU A 333 5.95 -17.57 -22.47
N ASP A 334 6.07 -17.95 -23.74
CA ASP A 334 6.53 -17.05 -24.81
C ASP A 334 5.59 -15.84 -24.99
N LYS A 335 4.29 -16.02 -24.87
CA LYS A 335 3.32 -14.92 -24.93
C LYS A 335 3.41 -14.03 -23.69
N VAL A 336 3.58 -14.67 -22.52
CA VAL A 336 3.79 -13.97 -21.23
C VAL A 336 5.03 -13.07 -21.31
N ARG A 337 6.15 -13.55 -21.82
CA ARG A 337 7.43 -12.83 -21.90
C ARG A 337 7.47 -11.73 -22.95
N LYS A 338 6.65 -11.82 -23.99
CA LYS A 338 6.62 -10.83 -25.09
C LYS A 338 5.81 -9.57 -24.77
N ILE A 339 5.01 -9.57 -23.70
CA ILE A 339 4.16 -8.43 -23.38
C ILE A 339 4.98 -7.29 -22.79
N ASN A 340 4.64 -6.06 -23.21
CA ASN A 340 5.16 -4.86 -22.57
C ASN A 340 4.11 -4.29 -21.60
N LEU A 341 4.35 -4.42 -20.31
CA LEU A 341 3.48 -3.96 -19.24
C LEU A 341 3.98 -2.66 -18.59
N LYS A 342 5.19 -2.25 -18.91
CA LYS A 342 5.85 -1.09 -18.31
C LYS A 342 4.98 0.18 -18.37
N THR A 343 4.26 0.37 -19.48
CA THR A 343 3.41 1.55 -19.69
C THR A 343 2.22 1.63 -18.72
N ILE A 344 1.75 0.48 -18.21
CA ILE A 344 0.66 0.43 -17.21
C ILE A 344 1.13 1.05 -15.90
N ALA A 345 2.33 0.67 -15.45
CA ALA A 345 2.90 1.14 -14.20
C ALA A 345 3.49 2.55 -14.31
N ALA A 346 4.05 2.92 -15.47
CA ALA A 346 4.75 4.20 -15.67
C ALA A 346 3.90 5.45 -15.39
N LYS A 347 2.57 5.36 -15.39
CA LYS A 347 1.68 6.47 -15.00
C LYS A 347 1.81 6.85 -13.53
N TYR A 348 2.31 5.92 -12.69
CA TYR A 348 2.54 6.12 -11.27
C TYR A 348 4.00 6.48 -10.94
N ASP A 349 4.83 6.79 -11.95
CA ASP A 349 6.18 7.29 -11.71
C ASP A 349 6.14 8.66 -11.00
N TRP A 350 7.02 8.87 -10.03
CA TRP A 350 7.09 10.12 -9.28
C TRP A 350 7.29 11.35 -10.19
N THR A 351 7.96 11.21 -11.33
CA THR A 351 8.13 12.30 -12.29
C THR A 351 6.82 12.85 -12.85
N ARG A 352 5.75 12.05 -12.81
CA ARG A 352 4.39 12.42 -13.21
C ARG A 352 3.49 12.73 -12.01
N VAL A 353 3.53 11.85 -11.02
CA VAL A 353 2.65 11.95 -9.85
C VAL A 353 2.96 13.21 -9.03
N SER A 354 4.25 13.59 -8.88
CA SER A 354 4.62 14.81 -8.17
C SER A 354 3.99 16.07 -8.75
N GLN A 355 3.81 16.12 -10.08
CA GLN A 355 3.16 17.25 -10.73
C GLN A 355 1.68 17.38 -10.31
N VAL A 356 0.97 16.26 -10.17
CA VAL A 356 -0.41 16.25 -9.69
C VAL A 356 -0.48 16.75 -8.25
N TYR A 357 0.42 16.30 -7.38
CA TYR A 357 0.52 16.79 -6.01
C TYR A 357 0.80 18.31 -5.99
N ASP A 358 1.82 18.75 -6.74
CA ASP A 358 2.23 20.15 -6.78
C ASP A 358 1.10 21.06 -7.29
N GLU A 359 0.31 20.61 -8.26
CA GLU A 359 -0.84 21.36 -8.77
C GLU A 359 -1.96 21.49 -7.73
N ILE A 360 -2.22 20.45 -6.96
CA ILE A 360 -3.24 20.43 -5.90
C ILE A 360 -2.85 21.40 -4.79
N PHE A 361 -1.57 21.43 -4.40
CA PHE A 361 -1.10 22.33 -3.35
C PHE A 361 -0.97 23.79 -3.83
N ASN A 362 -0.68 24.03 -5.12
CA ASN A 362 -0.61 25.39 -5.68
C ASN A 362 -1.96 26.08 -5.84
N LYS A 363 -3.04 25.32 -6.00
CA LYS A 363 -4.38 25.89 -6.01
C LYS A 363 -4.71 26.37 -4.60
N LYS A 364 -4.43 27.67 -4.33
CA LYS A 364 -4.98 28.34 -3.15
C LYS A 364 -6.51 28.16 -3.22
N ILE A 365 -7.02 27.40 -2.31
CA ILE A 365 -8.44 27.13 -2.17
C ILE A 365 -8.96 28.01 -1.04
#